data_943d72756b656d7af734d5a92820045e
#
_entry.id   943d72756b656d7af734d5a92820045e
#
_cell.length_a   1.000
_cell.length_b   1.000
_cell.length_c   1.000
_cell.angle_alpha   90.00
_cell.angle_beta   90.00
_cell.angle_gamma   90.00
#
_symmetry.space_group_name_H-M   'P 1'
#
loop_
_entity.id
_entity.type
_entity.pdbx_description
1 polymer ?
#
loop_
_entity_poly.entity_id
_entity_poly.type
_entity_poly.pdbx_seq_one_letter_code
_entity_poly.pdbx_strand_id
1 'polypeptide(L)'
;MVKAQIEDAKMLLQIQKEAFIKYAKKYGDFESNPYHMDLHRMEFNIKYRYGQYYKILDEKSLEIVGGIFCFELDEKPIMKIAQFYFKNGYQHLGYGTYVLNELFKLNKNVKTWYVDTIMQEEYNLEFYQHLGFEVIDEEEEHEGLTFVTLMKKILT
;
A
#
# COMPACT_ATOMS: atom_id res chain seq x y z
N MET A 1 6.61 7.65 -10.37
CA MET A 1 5.44 6.77 -10.16
C MET A 1 4.58 6.83 -11.43
N VAL A 2 4.36 5.70 -12.06
CA VAL A 2 3.57 5.62 -13.30
C VAL A 2 2.58 4.46 -13.21
N LYS A 3 1.53 4.50 -14.03
CA LYS A 3 0.52 3.43 -14.02
C LYS A 3 1.13 2.10 -14.43
N ALA A 4 0.82 1.06 -13.66
CA ALA A 4 1.25 -0.29 -13.95
C ALA A 4 0.47 -0.85 -15.15
N GLN A 5 1.15 -1.68 -15.93
CA GLN A 5 0.57 -2.42 -17.05
C GLN A 5 0.57 -3.91 -16.72
N ILE A 6 -0.15 -4.70 -17.49
CA ILE A 6 -0.23 -6.15 -17.26
C ILE A 6 1.15 -6.80 -17.34
N GLU A 7 2.02 -6.31 -18.21
CA GLU A 7 3.38 -6.82 -18.34
C GLU A 7 4.21 -6.65 -17.06
N ASP A 8 3.81 -5.72 -16.19
CA ASP A 8 4.49 -5.46 -14.93
C ASP A 8 4.10 -6.43 -13.80
N ALA A 9 3.04 -7.20 -14.01
CA ALA A 9 2.41 -8.00 -12.95
C ALA A 9 3.38 -8.96 -12.26
N LYS A 10 4.18 -9.69 -13.02
CA LYS A 10 5.13 -10.66 -12.47
C LYS A 10 6.18 -10.02 -11.58
N MET A 11 6.75 -8.90 -12.04
CA MET A 11 7.78 -8.18 -11.28
C MET A 11 7.18 -7.54 -10.03
N LEU A 12 6.01 -6.92 -10.14
CA LEU A 12 5.32 -6.35 -8.99
C LEU A 12 4.98 -7.41 -7.96
N LEU A 13 4.50 -8.56 -8.39
CA LEU A 13 4.18 -9.67 -7.49
C LEU A 13 5.44 -10.16 -6.75
N GLN A 14 6.55 -10.31 -7.45
CA GLN A 14 7.82 -10.73 -6.85
C GLN A 14 8.26 -9.72 -5.77
N ILE A 15 8.23 -8.44 -6.07
CA ILE A 15 8.63 -7.39 -5.13
C ILE A 15 7.68 -7.37 -3.92
N GLN A 16 6.38 -7.51 -4.15
CA GLN A 16 5.39 -7.57 -3.07
C GLN A 16 5.66 -8.75 -2.14
N LYS A 17 5.89 -9.93 -2.69
CA LYS A 17 6.19 -11.12 -1.89
C LYS A 17 7.45 -10.94 -1.04
N GLU A 18 8.52 -10.41 -1.63
CA GLU A 18 9.77 -10.15 -0.91
C GLU A 18 9.57 -9.12 0.22
N ALA A 19 8.76 -8.11 -0.01
CA ALA A 19 8.50 -7.06 0.98
C ALA A 19 7.67 -7.58 2.16
N PHE A 20 6.72 -8.49 1.93
CA PHE A 20 5.77 -8.92 2.96
C PHE A 20 6.09 -10.25 3.62
N ILE A 21 7.03 -11.05 3.09
CA ILE A 21 7.35 -12.36 3.66
C ILE A 21 7.76 -12.28 5.13
N LYS A 22 8.48 -11.24 5.53
CA LYS A 22 8.92 -11.05 6.91
C LYS A 22 7.74 -10.91 7.87
N TYR A 23 6.67 -10.26 7.46
CA TYR A 23 5.46 -10.10 8.27
C TYR A 23 4.65 -11.39 8.31
N ALA A 24 4.54 -12.09 7.19
CA ALA A 24 3.88 -13.38 7.14
C ALA A 24 4.53 -14.36 8.12
N LYS A 25 5.85 -14.41 8.16
CA LYS A 25 6.61 -15.26 9.10
C LYS A 25 6.50 -14.77 10.53
N LYS A 26 6.67 -13.47 10.77
CA LYS A 26 6.67 -12.89 12.11
C LYS A 26 5.34 -13.09 12.84
N TYR A 27 4.24 -12.97 12.12
CA TYR A 27 2.89 -13.03 12.70
C TYR A 27 2.15 -14.33 12.40
N GLY A 28 2.76 -15.25 11.64
CA GLY A 28 2.10 -16.49 11.25
C GLY A 28 0.90 -16.27 10.35
N ASP A 29 0.82 -15.12 9.68
CA ASP A 29 -0.30 -14.74 8.82
C ASP A 29 0.00 -15.14 7.38
N PHE A 30 -0.39 -16.37 7.01
CA PHE A 30 -0.20 -16.88 5.67
C PHE A 30 -1.47 -16.82 4.82
N GLU A 31 -2.62 -16.45 5.41
CA GLU A 31 -3.89 -16.39 4.68
C GLU A 31 -4.20 -15.00 4.14
N SER A 32 -4.14 -13.96 4.98
CA SER A 32 -4.50 -12.60 4.58
C SER A 32 -3.32 -11.73 4.16
N ASN A 33 -2.09 -12.21 4.36
CA ASN A 33 -0.90 -11.43 4.05
C ASN A 33 -0.69 -11.32 2.53
N PRO A 34 -0.32 -10.11 2.03
CA PRO A 34 -0.04 -9.92 0.60
C PRO A 34 1.03 -10.85 0.01
N TYR A 35 1.86 -11.49 0.85
CA TYR A 35 2.79 -12.52 0.41
C TYR A 35 2.10 -13.67 -0.32
N HIS A 36 0.86 -13.99 0.04
CA HIS A 36 0.10 -15.11 -0.55
C HIS A 36 -0.65 -14.77 -1.83
N MET A 37 -0.60 -13.52 -2.26
CA MET A 37 -1.28 -13.12 -3.48
C MET A 37 -0.73 -13.90 -4.68
N ASP A 38 -1.61 -14.38 -5.55
CA ASP A 38 -1.20 -15.03 -6.80
C ASP A 38 -1.19 -14.04 -7.98
N LEU A 39 -0.68 -14.51 -9.12
CA LEU A 39 -0.55 -13.68 -10.30
C LEU A 39 -1.91 -13.20 -10.83
N HIS A 40 -2.93 -14.07 -10.78
CA HIS A 40 -4.28 -13.69 -11.22
C HIS A 40 -4.82 -12.51 -10.42
N ARG A 41 -4.60 -12.52 -9.11
CA ARG A 41 -5.04 -11.42 -8.25
C ARG A 41 -4.27 -10.13 -8.55
N MET A 42 -2.97 -10.25 -8.78
CA MET A 42 -2.14 -9.08 -9.16
C MET A 42 -2.66 -8.48 -10.48
N GLU A 43 -2.91 -9.30 -11.48
CA GLU A 43 -3.45 -8.85 -12.77
C GLU A 43 -4.84 -8.23 -12.61
N PHE A 44 -5.70 -8.84 -11.78
CA PHE A 44 -7.00 -8.30 -11.47
C PHE A 44 -6.89 -6.90 -10.87
N ASN A 45 -6.00 -6.72 -9.91
CA ASN A 45 -5.80 -5.41 -9.25
C ASN A 45 -5.32 -4.35 -10.25
N ILE A 46 -4.38 -4.70 -11.13
CA ILE A 46 -3.86 -3.78 -12.14
C ILE A 46 -4.98 -3.32 -13.09
N LYS A 47 -5.88 -4.22 -13.45
CA LYS A 47 -7.00 -3.94 -14.36
C LYS A 47 -8.25 -3.41 -13.66
N TYR A 48 -8.26 -3.36 -12.34
CA TYR A 48 -9.48 -3.06 -11.61
C TYR A 48 -10.04 -1.69 -12.00
N ARG A 49 -11.28 -1.69 -12.48
CA ARG A 49 -11.96 -0.49 -13.03
C ARG A 49 -12.04 0.65 -12.01
N TYR A 50 -12.25 0.32 -10.75
CA TYR A 50 -12.43 1.32 -9.68
C TYR A 50 -11.16 1.51 -8.86
N GLY A 51 -10.03 1.09 -9.39
CA GLY A 51 -8.75 1.19 -8.71
C GLY A 51 -7.70 1.84 -9.58
N GLN A 52 -6.57 2.10 -8.94
CA GLN A 52 -5.38 2.62 -9.60
C GLN A 52 -4.17 1.87 -9.06
N TYR A 53 -3.43 1.24 -9.94
CA TYR A 53 -2.19 0.57 -9.58
C TYR A 53 -1.02 1.31 -10.22
N TYR A 54 -0.11 1.80 -9.40
CA TYR A 54 1.09 2.49 -9.86
C TYR A 54 2.32 1.66 -9.54
N LYS A 55 3.25 1.60 -10.49
CA LYS A 55 4.59 1.09 -10.23
C LYS A 55 5.49 2.27 -9.85
N ILE A 56 6.40 2.01 -8.92
CA ILE A 56 7.36 3.01 -8.45
C ILE A 56 8.70 2.66 -9.09
N LEU A 57 9.29 3.63 -9.79
CA LEU A 57 10.54 3.44 -10.52
C LEU A 57 11.68 4.12 -9.82
N ASP A 58 12.87 3.50 -9.86
CA ASP A 58 14.10 4.16 -9.49
C ASP A 58 14.39 5.26 -10.52
N GLU A 59 14.68 6.46 -10.06
CA GLU A 59 14.89 7.61 -10.94
C GLU A 59 16.05 7.45 -11.92
N LYS A 60 17.09 6.71 -11.52
CA LYS A 60 18.30 6.54 -12.33
C LYS A 60 18.21 5.33 -13.25
N SER A 61 17.85 4.17 -12.71
CA SER A 61 17.84 2.92 -13.46
C SER A 61 16.53 2.68 -14.20
N LEU A 62 15.46 3.35 -13.80
CA LEU A 62 14.09 3.13 -14.29
C LEU A 62 13.55 1.73 -14.00
N GLU A 63 14.20 0.99 -13.11
CA GLU A 63 13.72 -0.31 -12.67
C GLU A 63 12.55 -0.14 -11.68
N ILE A 64 11.64 -1.13 -11.66
CA ILE A 64 10.53 -1.15 -10.71
C ILE A 64 11.09 -1.48 -9.33
N VAL A 65 10.83 -0.60 -8.36
CA VAL A 65 11.31 -0.75 -6.98
C VAL A 65 10.19 -0.77 -5.95
N GLY A 66 8.95 -0.71 -6.40
CA GLY A 66 7.80 -0.79 -5.51
C GLY A 66 6.49 -0.66 -6.26
N GLY A 67 5.40 -0.73 -5.51
CA GLY A 67 4.06 -0.56 -6.05
C GLY A 67 3.11 0.03 -5.03
N ILE A 68 2.06 0.65 -5.54
CA ILE A 68 0.95 1.14 -4.71
C ILE A 68 -0.36 0.91 -5.45
N PHE A 69 -1.30 0.27 -4.76
CA PHE A 69 -2.63 0.03 -5.26
C PHE A 69 -3.66 0.67 -4.35
N CYS A 70 -4.53 1.49 -4.92
CA CYS A 70 -5.65 2.06 -4.21
C CYS A 70 -6.93 1.88 -5.01
N PHE A 71 -8.07 1.87 -4.32
CA PHE A 71 -9.36 1.71 -4.97
C PHE A 71 -10.43 2.57 -4.32
N GLU A 72 -11.45 2.90 -5.11
CA GLU A 72 -12.59 3.67 -4.64
C GLU A 72 -13.47 2.84 -3.72
N LEU A 73 -13.89 3.44 -2.62
CA LEU A 73 -14.95 2.90 -1.78
C LEU A 73 -16.31 3.36 -2.33
N ASP A 74 -17.39 2.79 -1.81
CA ASP A 74 -18.75 3.02 -2.32
C ASP A 74 -19.14 4.50 -2.39
N GLU A 75 -18.63 5.30 -1.49
CA GLU A 75 -18.90 6.73 -1.46
C GLU A 75 -17.71 7.52 -1.99
N LYS A 76 -17.87 8.06 -3.18
CA LYS A 76 -16.89 9.02 -3.71
C LYS A 76 -17.04 10.37 -3.00
N PRO A 77 -15.95 11.06 -2.73
CA PRO A 77 -14.56 10.84 -3.15
C PRO A 77 -13.71 10.18 -2.05
N ILE A 78 -13.89 8.91 -1.84
CA ILE A 78 -13.18 8.13 -0.81
C ILE A 78 -12.37 7.02 -1.48
N MET A 79 -11.11 6.90 -1.12
CA MET A 79 -10.25 5.81 -1.60
C MET A 79 -9.52 5.13 -0.45
N LYS A 80 -9.21 3.87 -0.65
CA LYS A 80 -8.41 3.07 0.28
C LYS A 80 -7.11 2.67 -0.38
N ILE A 81 -5.99 2.84 0.34
CA ILE A 81 -4.70 2.31 -0.05
C ILE A 81 -4.67 0.86 0.40
N ALA A 82 -4.73 -0.07 -0.57
CA ALA A 82 -4.82 -1.49 -0.29
C ALA A 82 -3.45 -2.16 -0.19
N GLN A 83 -2.51 -1.76 -1.06
CA GLN A 83 -1.16 -2.29 -1.11
C GLN A 83 -0.18 -1.14 -1.29
N PHE A 84 0.89 -1.13 -0.49
CA PHE A 84 1.95 -0.14 -0.62
C PHE A 84 3.24 -0.78 -0.13
N TYR A 85 4.21 -0.92 -1.02
CA TYR A 85 5.43 -1.68 -0.73
C TYR A 85 6.61 -1.21 -1.56
N PHE A 86 7.80 -1.43 -1.02
CA PHE A 86 9.08 -1.17 -1.68
C PHE A 86 9.94 -2.42 -1.65
N LYS A 87 10.76 -2.56 -2.68
CA LYS A 87 11.82 -3.56 -2.74
C LYS A 87 12.78 -3.38 -1.56
N ASN A 88 13.33 -4.49 -1.06
CA ASN A 88 14.37 -4.43 -0.03
C ASN A 88 15.52 -3.52 -0.51
N GLY A 89 16.02 -2.68 0.38
CA GLY A 89 17.03 -1.67 0.03
C GLY A 89 16.46 -0.30 -0.34
N TYR A 90 15.16 -0.23 -0.62
CA TYR A 90 14.46 1.04 -0.90
C TYR A 90 13.51 1.44 0.21
N GLN A 91 13.49 0.69 1.32
CA GLN A 91 12.64 0.98 2.47
C GLN A 91 13.35 1.95 3.41
N HIS A 92 12.56 2.74 4.15
CA HIS A 92 13.04 3.67 5.18
C HIS A 92 13.98 4.77 4.66
N LEU A 93 13.86 5.17 3.39
CA LEU A 93 14.70 6.19 2.77
C LEU A 93 13.93 7.47 2.37
N GLY A 94 12.69 7.61 2.87
CA GLY A 94 11.88 8.79 2.55
C GLY A 94 11.05 8.67 1.26
N TYR A 95 11.20 7.58 0.51
CA TYR A 95 10.44 7.39 -0.73
C TYR A 95 8.95 7.28 -0.49
N GLY A 96 8.55 6.69 0.64
CA GLY A 96 7.13 6.53 0.98
C GLY A 96 6.39 7.84 1.08
N THR A 97 6.99 8.82 1.74
CA THR A 97 6.41 10.17 1.89
C THR A 97 6.26 10.83 0.51
N TYR A 98 7.30 10.74 -0.31
CA TYR A 98 7.26 11.29 -1.66
C TYR A 98 6.13 10.68 -2.49
N VAL A 99 6.03 9.35 -2.48
CA VAL A 99 5.02 8.61 -3.26
C VAL A 99 3.61 8.96 -2.81
N LEU A 100 3.34 9.00 -1.50
CA LEU A 100 2.00 9.34 -1.01
C LEU A 100 1.62 10.77 -1.34
N ASN A 101 2.56 11.71 -1.23
CA ASN A 101 2.29 13.09 -1.62
C ASN A 101 1.98 13.20 -3.11
N GLU A 102 2.67 12.45 -3.96
CA GLU A 102 2.36 12.40 -5.39
C GLU A 102 0.99 11.76 -5.65
N LEU A 103 0.67 10.69 -4.92
CA LEU A 103 -0.65 10.04 -5.03
C LEU A 103 -1.78 11.03 -4.73
N PHE A 104 -1.63 11.82 -3.67
CA PHE A 104 -2.63 12.81 -3.30
C PHE A 104 -2.77 13.91 -4.36
N LYS A 105 -1.66 14.35 -4.93
CA LYS A 105 -1.67 15.34 -6.02
C LYS A 105 -2.36 14.83 -7.27
N LEU A 106 -2.14 13.55 -7.61
CA LEU A 106 -2.76 12.94 -8.79
C LEU A 106 -4.26 12.69 -8.61
N ASN A 107 -4.74 12.68 -7.37
CA ASN A 107 -6.13 12.38 -7.04
C ASN A 107 -6.75 13.50 -6.20
N LYS A 108 -6.68 14.72 -6.71
CA LYS A 108 -7.14 15.93 -5.98
C LYS A 108 -8.62 15.91 -5.61
N ASN A 109 -9.42 15.15 -6.35
CA ASN A 109 -10.84 15.02 -6.07
C ASN A 109 -11.14 14.08 -4.89
N VAL A 110 -10.17 13.28 -4.47
CA VAL A 110 -10.32 12.39 -3.32
C VAL A 110 -10.10 13.18 -2.04
N LYS A 111 -11.09 13.16 -1.16
CA LYS A 111 -11.08 13.94 0.10
C LYS A 111 -10.81 13.11 1.33
N THR A 112 -11.01 11.81 1.25
CA THR A 112 -10.77 10.91 2.38
C THR A 112 -10.01 9.68 1.91
N TRP A 113 -8.94 9.36 2.63
CA TRP A 113 -8.08 8.20 2.36
C TRP A 113 -8.08 7.29 3.58
N TYR A 114 -8.19 5.99 3.32
CA TYR A 114 -8.06 4.95 4.35
C TYR A 114 -6.84 4.09 4.06
N VAL A 115 -6.24 3.57 5.12
CA VAL A 115 -5.17 2.56 5.03
C VAL A 115 -5.23 1.68 6.27
N ASP A 116 -4.94 0.38 6.10
CA ASP A 116 -4.78 -0.55 7.21
C ASP A 116 -3.30 -0.85 7.40
N THR A 117 -2.86 -0.98 8.64
CA THR A 117 -1.51 -1.41 8.96
C THR A 117 -1.51 -2.23 10.24
N ILE A 118 -0.38 -2.87 10.53
CA ILE A 118 -0.21 -3.68 11.73
C ILE A 118 0.19 -2.76 12.89
N MET A 119 -0.58 -2.80 13.99
CA MET A 119 -0.33 -1.96 15.15
C MET A 119 1.06 -2.19 15.75
N GLN A 120 1.53 -3.43 15.76
CA GLN A 120 2.83 -3.80 16.32
C GLN A 120 4.01 -3.35 15.47
N GLU A 121 3.77 -2.89 14.24
CA GLU A 121 4.81 -2.31 13.39
C GLU A 121 4.83 -0.80 13.59
N GLU A 122 5.47 -0.37 14.67
CA GLU A 122 5.47 1.03 15.11
C GLU A 122 5.99 2.00 14.04
N TYR A 123 7.01 1.60 13.28
CA TYR A 123 7.56 2.45 12.23
C TYR A 123 6.50 2.78 11.17
N ASN A 124 5.75 1.78 10.72
CA ASN A 124 4.72 1.98 9.71
C ASN A 124 3.57 2.81 10.26
N LEU A 125 3.16 2.54 11.49
CA LEU A 125 2.10 3.31 12.15
C LEU A 125 2.48 4.79 12.26
N GLU A 126 3.69 5.08 12.76
CA GLU A 126 4.20 6.44 12.88
C GLU A 126 4.33 7.12 11.52
N PHE A 127 4.75 6.37 10.49
CA PHE A 127 4.86 6.89 9.14
C PHE A 127 3.53 7.48 8.66
N TYR A 128 2.43 6.73 8.81
CA TYR A 128 1.12 7.21 8.41
C TYR A 128 0.64 8.36 9.29
N GLN A 129 0.90 8.30 10.60
CA GLN A 129 0.52 9.37 11.51
C GLN A 129 1.22 10.69 11.19
N HIS A 130 2.49 10.66 10.82
CA HIS A 130 3.23 11.85 10.38
C HIS A 130 2.66 12.45 9.09
N LEU A 131 2.01 11.66 8.28
CA LEU A 131 1.35 12.14 7.05
C LEU A 131 -0.07 12.62 7.29
N GLY A 132 -0.51 12.66 8.54
CA GLY A 132 -1.82 13.18 8.91
C GLY A 132 -2.92 12.14 9.00
N PHE A 133 -2.58 10.86 8.93
CA PHE A 133 -3.56 9.78 9.18
C PHE A 133 -3.81 9.62 10.67
N GLU A 134 -5.04 9.34 11.04
CA GLU A 134 -5.45 9.09 12.42
C GLU A 134 -6.04 7.69 12.54
N VAL A 135 -5.72 6.99 13.62
CA VAL A 135 -6.31 5.66 13.90
C VAL A 135 -7.78 5.84 14.23
N ILE A 136 -8.64 5.12 13.52
CA ILE A 136 -10.09 5.18 13.73
C ILE A 136 -10.69 3.84 14.16
N ASP A 137 -9.96 2.74 13.99
CA ASP A 137 -10.47 1.42 14.34
C ASP A 137 -9.30 0.45 14.58
N GLU A 138 -9.55 -0.56 15.40
CA GLU A 138 -8.60 -1.64 15.69
C GLU A 138 -9.32 -2.97 15.63
N GLU A 139 -8.66 -3.99 15.07
CA GLU A 139 -9.20 -5.35 15.02
C GLU A 139 -8.10 -6.35 15.33
N GLU A 140 -8.24 -7.08 16.43
CA GLU A 140 -7.32 -8.15 16.80
C GLU A 140 -7.59 -9.39 15.95
N GLU A 141 -6.63 -9.79 15.14
CA GLU A 141 -6.72 -11.00 14.31
C GLU A 141 -6.43 -12.25 15.14
N HIS A 142 -5.36 -12.18 15.96
CA HIS A 142 -5.00 -13.17 16.97
C HIS A 142 -4.01 -12.52 17.93
N GLU A 143 -3.66 -13.22 19.01
CA GLU A 143 -2.70 -12.69 19.99
C GLU A 143 -1.38 -12.28 19.31
N GLY A 144 -1.01 -11.02 19.49
CA GLY A 144 0.21 -10.45 18.92
C GLY A 144 0.05 -9.84 17.55
N LEU A 145 -1.14 -9.92 16.93
CA LEU A 145 -1.40 -9.30 15.62
C LEU A 145 -2.72 -8.52 15.67
N THR A 146 -2.60 -7.21 15.64
CA THR A 146 -3.74 -6.29 15.60
C THR A 146 -3.62 -5.40 14.38
N PHE A 147 -4.68 -5.34 13.57
CA PHE A 147 -4.75 -4.39 12.47
C PHE A 147 -5.40 -3.10 12.94
N VAL A 148 -4.87 -1.98 12.50
CA VAL A 148 -5.50 -0.67 12.71
C VAL A 148 -5.88 -0.08 11.37
N THR A 149 -7.04 0.58 11.34
CA THR A 149 -7.47 1.36 10.20
C THR A 149 -7.20 2.83 10.49
N LEU A 150 -6.54 3.50 9.57
CA LEU A 150 -6.26 4.93 9.68
C LEU A 150 -6.99 5.68 8.58
N MET A 151 -7.31 6.92 8.90
CA MET A 151 -8.04 7.80 7.97
C MET A 151 -7.33 9.15 7.89
N LYS A 152 -7.23 9.67 6.67
CA LYS A 152 -6.76 11.02 6.41
C LYS A 152 -7.82 11.78 5.63
N LYS A 153 -8.18 12.95 6.13
CA LYS A 153 -9.04 13.90 5.40
C LYS A 153 -8.17 14.97 4.77
N ILE A 154 -8.40 15.22 3.49
CA ILE A 154 -7.71 16.30 2.78
C ILE A 154 -8.53 17.57 2.99
N LEU A 155 -7.92 18.53 3.65
CA LEU A 155 -8.53 19.85 3.87
C LEU A 155 -8.20 20.76 2.67
N THR A 156 -9.22 21.38 2.15
CA THR A 156 -9.07 22.36 1.06
C THR A 156 -9.50 23.73 1.49
#